data_f764ea8dda2e0b0faf26591a8f279d64
#
_entry.id   f764ea8dda2e0b0faf26591a8f279d64
#
_cell.length_a   1.000
_cell.length_b   1.000
_cell.length_c   1.000
_cell.angle_alpha   90.00
_cell.angle_beta   90.00
_cell.angle_gamma   90.00
#
_symmetry.space_group_name_H-M   'P 1'
#
loop_
_entity.id
_entity.type
_entity.pdbx_description
1 polymer ?
#
loop_
_entity_poly.entity_id
_entity_poly.type
_entity_poly.pdbx_seq_one_letter_code
_entity_poly.pdbx_strand_id
1 'polypeptide(L)'
;MSQSIRSDLKIIVIGCSGTGKTSFVQRWIRGEFEEAYKPTIVTEFQYKVYECRGQTYRILLWDIGGQDRTPTMAKIFTRDSHGCIVVSDITKKESLEETMKWKKVVNDESAFIDGDKLPFIFIQNKVDLIKDDQDYLNQIINETKKIAEDNQFLGYYLTSVKENVNVVEPIKFLIENIVDRLEKYYSEGNNNFTESKGSKACTLEKNNKNKKKDGGCC
;
A
#
# COMPACT_ATOMS: atom_id res chain seq x y z
N MET A 1 4.33 -28.08 -6.95
CA MET A 1 5.44 -27.28 -7.51
C MET A 1 5.39 -25.94 -6.82
N SER A 2 6.43 -25.54 -6.07
CA SER A 2 6.49 -24.21 -5.46
C SER A 2 6.71 -23.18 -6.58
N GLN A 3 5.73 -22.31 -6.81
CA GLN A 3 5.90 -21.20 -7.74
C GLN A 3 6.99 -20.27 -7.18
N SER A 4 8.02 -20.00 -7.95
CA SER A 4 9.06 -19.04 -7.57
C SER A 4 8.47 -17.63 -7.59
N ILE A 5 8.66 -16.87 -6.51
CA ILE A 5 8.23 -15.47 -6.45
C ILE A 5 9.16 -14.65 -7.34
N ARG A 6 8.61 -13.97 -8.35
CA ARG A 6 9.36 -13.12 -9.28
C ARG A 6 9.95 -11.89 -8.62
N SER A 7 9.14 -11.16 -7.85
CA SER A 7 9.59 -9.98 -7.10
C SER A 7 8.59 -9.54 -6.03
N ASP A 8 9.05 -8.64 -5.18
CA ASP A 8 8.24 -7.93 -4.22
C ASP A 8 7.71 -6.64 -4.85
N LEU A 9 6.42 -6.39 -4.71
CA LEU A 9 5.80 -5.12 -5.11
C LEU A 9 5.33 -4.39 -3.85
N LYS A 10 6.01 -3.32 -3.51
CA LYS A 10 5.67 -2.47 -2.37
C LYS A 10 4.63 -1.43 -2.77
N ILE A 11 3.48 -1.47 -2.13
CA ILE A 11 2.38 -0.52 -2.32
C ILE A 11 2.10 0.14 -0.98
N ILE A 12 2.16 1.46 -0.93
CA ILE A 12 1.83 2.22 0.27
C ILE A 12 0.35 2.59 0.28
N VAL A 13 -0.25 2.62 1.48
CA VAL A 13 -1.64 3.00 1.69
C VAL A 13 -1.68 4.22 2.59
N ILE A 14 -2.15 5.35 2.06
CA ILE A 14 -2.17 6.64 2.73
C ILE A 14 -3.58 7.21 2.83
N GLY A 15 -3.78 8.16 3.74
CA GLY A 15 -5.05 8.84 3.99
C GLY A 15 -5.17 9.25 5.45
N CYS A 16 -6.20 10.04 5.77
CA CYS A 16 -6.45 10.50 7.12
C CYS A 16 -6.72 9.36 8.10
N SER A 17 -6.62 9.65 9.39
CA SER A 17 -7.05 8.74 10.44
C SER A 17 -8.55 8.43 10.30
N GLY A 18 -8.94 7.19 10.50
CA GLY A 18 -10.33 6.75 10.46
C GLY A 18 -10.95 6.58 9.06
N THR A 19 -10.19 6.76 7.95
CA THR A 19 -10.69 6.53 6.59
C THR A 19 -10.85 5.04 6.23
N GLY A 20 -10.28 4.13 7.03
CA GLY A 20 -10.39 2.68 6.84
C GLY A 20 -9.24 2.04 6.08
N LYS A 21 -8.04 2.66 6.06
CA LYS A 21 -6.83 2.09 5.43
C LYS A 21 -6.50 0.70 5.96
N THR A 22 -6.34 0.58 7.27
CA THR A 22 -6.06 -0.68 7.97
C THR A 22 -7.12 -1.73 7.66
N SER A 23 -8.39 -1.35 7.74
CA SER A 23 -9.51 -2.25 7.42
C SER A 23 -9.47 -2.68 5.95
N PHE A 24 -9.11 -1.79 5.02
CA PHE A 24 -8.96 -2.09 3.61
C PHE A 24 -7.84 -3.12 3.37
N VAL A 25 -6.68 -2.92 3.98
CA VAL A 25 -5.55 -3.86 3.94
C VAL A 25 -5.94 -5.22 4.49
N GLN A 26 -6.54 -5.27 5.68
CA GLN A 26 -6.99 -6.51 6.31
C GLN A 26 -8.04 -7.24 5.49
N ARG A 27 -9.03 -6.51 4.93
CA ARG A 27 -10.07 -7.08 4.08
C ARG A 27 -9.47 -7.72 2.83
N TRP A 28 -8.54 -7.04 2.18
CA TRP A 28 -7.90 -7.59 0.98
C TRP A 28 -7.01 -8.80 1.26
N ILE A 29 -6.25 -8.78 2.35
CA ILE A 29 -5.31 -9.85 2.68
C ILE A 29 -6.02 -11.06 3.27
N ARG A 30 -6.89 -10.85 4.27
CA ARG A 30 -7.50 -11.92 5.09
C ARG A 30 -8.98 -12.15 4.82
N GLY A 31 -9.65 -11.26 4.10
CA GLY A 31 -11.11 -11.28 3.95
C GLY A 31 -11.88 -10.82 5.20
N GLU A 32 -11.18 -10.29 6.21
CA GLU A 32 -11.74 -9.93 7.51
C GLU A 32 -12.07 -8.44 7.61
N PHE A 33 -13.04 -8.11 8.43
CA PHE A 33 -13.38 -6.74 8.81
C PHE A 33 -13.71 -6.69 10.31
N GLU A 34 -13.01 -5.82 11.02
CA GLU A 34 -13.28 -5.53 12.43
C GLU A 34 -14.00 -4.18 12.54
N GLU A 35 -15.17 -4.17 13.17
CA GLU A 35 -15.96 -2.93 13.31
C GLU A 35 -15.38 -1.98 14.36
N ALA A 36 -14.66 -2.54 15.35
CA ALA A 36 -14.04 -1.74 16.39
C ALA A 36 -12.88 -0.90 15.83
N TYR A 37 -13.04 0.40 15.88
CA TYR A 37 -11.97 1.32 15.48
C TYR A 37 -10.81 1.29 16.48
N LYS A 38 -9.63 0.98 15.96
CA LYS A 38 -8.35 1.11 16.67
C LYS A 38 -7.43 2.03 15.87
N PRO A 39 -6.94 3.14 16.44
CA PRO A 39 -6.01 4.00 15.71
C PRO A 39 -4.70 3.25 15.43
N THR A 40 -4.24 3.30 14.19
CA THR A 40 -2.93 2.76 13.78
C THR A 40 -1.86 3.73 14.24
N ILE A 41 -1.09 3.34 15.26
CA ILE A 41 -0.03 4.16 15.86
C ILE A 41 1.29 3.92 15.14
N VAL A 42 1.54 2.70 14.70
CA VAL A 42 2.79 2.28 14.05
C VAL A 42 2.48 1.85 12.63
N THR A 43 3.34 2.25 11.69
CA THR A 43 3.26 1.75 10.32
C THR A 43 3.48 0.24 10.31
N GLU A 44 2.52 -0.49 9.77
CA GLU A 44 2.58 -1.94 9.62
C GLU A 44 2.59 -2.32 8.15
N PHE A 45 3.29 -3.38 7.82
CA PHE A 45 3.16 -3.97 6.50
C PHE A 45 2.61 -5.39 6.59
N GLN A 46 1.77 -5.72 5.64
CA GLN A 46 1.24 -7.07 5.46
C GLN A 46 1.46 -7.48 4.01
N TYR A 47 1.51 -8.77 3.73
CA TYR A 47 1.73 -9.23 2.37
C TYR A 47 0.77 -10.34 1.97
N LYS A 48 0.58 -10.43 0.65
CA LYS A 48 -0.14 -11.52 0.00
C LYS A 48 0.60 -11.95 -1.26
N VAL A 49 0.68 -13.24 -1.48
CA VAL A 49 1.16 -13.78 -2.75
C VAL A 49 0.04 -13.66 -3.78
N TYR A 50 0.35 -13.10 -4.93
CA TYR A 50 -0.62 -12.78 -5.97
C TYR A 50 -0.07 -13.15 -7.35
N GLU A 51 -0.90 -13.80 -8.16
CA GLU A 51 -0.56 -14.14 -9.53
C GLU A 51 -1.06 -13.04 -10.47
N CYS A 52 -0.15 -12.51 -11.29
CA CYS A 52 -0.45 -11.53 -12.32
C CYS A 52 0.27 -11.95 -13.61
N ARG A 53 -0.48 -12.10 -14.72
CA ARG A 53 0.05 -12.48 -16.04
C ARG A 53 0.92 -13.73 -16.04
N GLY A 54 0.51 -14.76 -15.28
CA GLY A 54 1.22 -16.02 -15.17
C GLY A 54 2.53 -15.96 -14.37
N GLN A 55 2.80 -14.84 -13.71
CA GLN A 55 3.93 -14.67 -12.80
C GLN A 55 3.44 -14.44 -11.37
N THR A 56 4.21 -14.90 -10.40
CA THR A 56 3.86 -14.79 -8.98
C THR A 56 4.63 -13.65 -8.33
N TYR A 57 3.93 -12.74 -7.68
CA TYR A 57 4.48 -11.60 -6.97
C TYR A 57 4.10 -11.65 -5.50
N ARG A 58 4.94 -11.09 -4.64
CA ARG A 58 4.59 -10.83 -3.25
C ARG A 58 4.22 -9.35 -3.12
N ILE A 59 2.94 -9.09 -2.88
CA ILE A 59 2.40 -7.74 -2.75
C ILE A 59 2.52 -7.31 -1.30
N LEU A 60 3.35 -6.32 -1.02
CA LEU A 60 3.57 -5.76 0.31
C LEU A 60 2.73 -4.50 0.45
N LEU A 61 1.67 -4.54 1.26
CA LEU A 61 0.85 -3.37 1.60
C LEU A 61 1.38 -2.72 2.88
N TRP A 62 1.81 -1.48 2.77
CA TRP A 62 2.30 -0.67 3.88
C TRP A 62 1.20 0.27 4.35
N ASP A 63 0.55 -0.07 5.47
CA ASP A 63 -0.47 0.75 6.12
C ASP A 63 0.19 1.86 6.93
N ILE A 64 0.20 3.07 6.39
CA ILE A 64 0.84 4.22 7.02
C ILE A 64 -0.17 4.90 7.95
N GLY A 65 0.24 5.10 9.22
CA GLY A 65 -0.57 5.80 10.22
C GLY A 65 -1.03 7.19 9.72
N GLY A 66 -2.32 7.50 9.89
CA GLY A 66 -2.91 8.75 9.36
C GLY A 66 -2.38 10.04 10.01
N GLN A 67 -1.50 9.95 11.01
CA GLN A 67 -0.88 11.09 11.70
C GLN A 67 0.53 11.42 11.21
N ASP A 68 1.21 10.47 10.55
CA ASP A 68 2.61 10.60 10.11
C ASP A 68 2.73 11.29 8.75
N ARG A 69 2.47 12.61 8.70
CA ARG A 69 2.33 13.37 7.45
C ARG A 69 3.48 14.35 7.18
N THR A 70 4.64 14.12 7.77
CA THR A 70 5.80 14.99 7.52
C THR A 70 6.51 14.57 6.21
N PRO A 71 7.13 15.52 5.46
CA PRO A 71 7.93 15.18 4.29
C PRO A 71 9.03 14.16 4.58
N THR A 72 9.66 14.26 5.76
CA THR A 72 10.71 13.32 6.18
C THR A 72 10.16 11.89 6.30
N MET A 73 8.99 11.71 6.91
CA MET A 73 8.35 10.40 7.04
C MET A 73 7.87 9.90 5.67
N ALA A 74 7.31 10.78 4.84
CA ALA A 74 6.93 10.44 3.47
C ALA A 74 8.11 9.83 2.71
N LYS A 75 9.27 10.49 2.73
CA LYS A 75 10.50 10.01 2.06
C LYS A 75 10.94 8.62 2.54
N ILE A 76 10.80 8.34 3.84
CA ILE A 76 11.12 7.01 4.40
C ILE A 76 10.16 5.95 3.89
N PHE A 77 8.84 6.25 3.91
CA PHE A 77 7.82 5.28 3.54
C PHE A 77 7.75 5.04 2.03
N THR A 78 8.01 6.06 1.21
CA THR A 78 7.91 5.98 -0.26
C THR A 78 9.14 5.34 -0.92
N ARG A 79 10.24 5.23 -0.19
CA ARG A 79 11.45 4.61 -0.72
C ARG A 79 11.16 3.21 -1.27
N ASP A 80 11.60 2.96 -2.50
CA ASP A 80 11.43 1.69 -3.21
C ASP A 80 9.94 1.26 -3.35
N SER A 81 8.99 2.21 -3.32
CA SER A 81 7.58 1.93 -3.55
C SER A 81 7.28 1.84 -5.04
N HIS A 82 6.35 0.93 -5.38
CA HIS A 82 5.92 0.68 -6.75
C HIS A 82 4.55 1.31 -7.05
N GLY A 83 3.77 1.63 -6.03
CA GLY A 83 2.46 2.26 -6.17
C GLY A 83 1.91 2.80 -4.86
N CYS A 84 0.83 3.55 -4.96
CA CYS A 84 0.18 4.17 -3.81
C CYS A 84 -1.35 4.09 -3.91
N ILE A 85 -1.98 3.69 -2.82
CA ILE A 85 -3.42 3.72 -2.63
C ILE A 85 -3.76 4.87 -1.70
N VAL A 86 -4.61 5.78 -2.16
CA VAL A 86 -5.04 6.98 -1.44
C VAL A 86 -6.48 6.77 -0.99
N VAL A 87 -6.72 6.78 0.33
CA VAL A 87 -8.02 6.44 0.93
C VAL A 87 -8.61 7.64 1.67
N SER A 88 -9.82 8.04 1.30
CA SER A 88 -10.64 9.04 2.02
C SER A 88 -11.95 8.43 2.53
N ASP A 89 -12.59 9.11 3.46
CA ASP A 89 -13.92 8.80 3.97
C ASP A 89 -14.94 9.62 3.18
N ILE A 90 -15.82 8.97 2.42
CA ILE A 90 -16.80 9.62 1.54
C ILE A 90 -17.78 10.54 2.31
N THR A 91 -17.96 10.30 3.61
CA THR A 91 -18.88 11.07 4.46
C THR A 91 -18.23 12.32 5.06
N LYS A 92 -16.91 12.53 4.85
CA LYS A 92 -16.15 13.60 5.49
C LYS A 92 -15.31 14.37 4.49
N LYS A 93 -15.77 15.57 4.12
CA LYS A 93 -15.06 16.44 3.19
C LYS A 93 -13.65 16.81 3.69
N GLU A 94 -13.49 17.04 4.97
CA GLU A 94 -12.20 17.37 5.61
C GLU A 94 -11.21 16.23 5.44
N SER A 95 -11.68 14.97 5.49
CA SER A 95 -10.83 13.79 5.25
C SER A 95 -10.29 13.78 3.84
N LEU A 96 -11.09 14.19 2.86
CA LEU A 96 -10.67 14.29 1.47
C LEU A 96 -9.59 15.36 1.29
N GLU A 97 -9.84 16.58 1.77
CA GLU A 97 -8.91 17.70 1.64
C GLU A 97 -7.54 17.40 2.27
N GLU A 98 -7.54 16.83 3.47
CA GLU A 98 -6.31 16.43 4.14
C GLU A 98 -5.60 15.28 3.44
N THR A 99 -6.37 14.30 2.92
CA THR A 99 -5.81 13.17 2.18
C THR A 99 -5.13 13.65 0.88
N MET A 100 -5.70 14.65 0.19
CA MET A 100 -5.08 15.25 -0.98
C MET A 100 -3.78 15.99 -0.66
N LYS A 101 -3.71 16.69 0.47
CA LYS A 101 -2.45 17.29 0.95
C LYS A 101 -1.38 16.22 1.18
N TRP A 102 -1.77 15.10 1.79
CA TRP A 102 -0.86 13.97 2.02
C TRP A 102 -0.39 13.33 0.70
N LYS A 103 -1.31 13.12 -0.26
CA LYS A 103 -0.98 12.63 -1.60
C LYS A 103 0.06 13.53 -2.29
N LYS A 104 -0.08 14.85 -2.17
CA LYS A 104 0.89 15.79 -2.72
C LYS A 104 2.27 15.60 -2.11
N VAL A 105 2.38 15.51 -0.79
CA VAL A 105 3.65 15.26 -0.10
C VAL A 105 4.31 13.97 -0.58
N VAL A 106 3.53 12.88 -0.68
CA VAL A 106 4.05 11.59 -1.18
C VAL A 106 4.49 11.70 -2.64
N ASN A 107 3.71 12.38 -3.50
CA ASN A 107 4.06 12.55 -4.89
C ASN A 107 5.36 13.35 -5.10
N ASP A 108 5.62 14.34 -4.24
CA ASP A 108 6.82 15.17 -4.32
C ASP A 108 8.08 14.43 -3.82
N GLU A 109 7.91 13.43 -2.94
CA GLU A 109 8.99 12.65 -2.32
C GLU A 109 9.17 11.25 -2.92
N SER A 110 8.45 10.90 -4.00
CA SER A 110 8.49 9.58 -4.61
C SER A 110 8.68 9.61 -6.12
N ALA A 111 9.37 8.59 -6.62
CA ALA A 111 9.44 8.28 -8.04
C ALA A 111 9.34 6.77 -8.26
N PHE A 112 8.84 6.37 -9.40
CA PHE A 112 8.90 4.99 -9.86
C PHE A 112 10.30 4.68 -10.40
N ILE A 113 10.61 3.40 -10.62
CA ILE A 113 11.95 2.97 -11.06
C ILE A 113 12.38 3.57 -12.40
N ASP A 114 11.45 3.94 -13.26
CA ASP A 114 11.69 4.60 -14.54
C ASP A 114 11.94 6.11 -14.44
N GLY A 115 11.90 6.67 -13.22
CA GLY A 115 12.08 8.09 -12.94
C GLY A 115 10.79 8.92 -13.03
N ASP A 116 9.70 8.33 -13.51
CA ASP A 116 8.39 8.98 -13.58
C ASP A 116 7.67 8.96 -12.23
N LYS A 117 6.52 9.64 -12.16
CA LYS A 117 5.66 9.64 -10.98
C LYS A 117 5.20 8.24 -10.60
N LEU A 118 5.11 8.01 -9.30
CA LEU A 118 4.51 6.80 -8.75
C LEU A 118 3.05 6.66 -9.23
N PRO A 119 2.58 5.45 -9.58
CA PRO A 119 1.18 5.24 -9.91
C PRO A 119 0.30 5.34 -8.65
N PHE A 120 -0.73 6.19 -8.71
CA PHE A 120 -1.69 6.41 -7.64
C PHE A 120 -3.09 5.96 -8.05
N ILE A 121 -3.80 5.27 -7.16
CA ILE A 121 -5.26 5.09 -7.25
C ILE A 121 -5.96 5.78 -6.09
N PHE A 122 -7.19 6.21 -6.33
CA PHE A 122 -8.00 6.91 -5.35
C PHE A 122 -9.20 6.07 -4.91
N ILE A 123 -9.39 5.96 -3.60
CA ILE A 123 -10.49 5.23 -2.97
C ILE A 123 -11.27 6.19 -2.08
N GLN A 124 -12.55 6.35 -2.37
CA GLN A 124 -13.53 6.90 -1.44
C GLN A 124 -14.24 5.74 -0.73
N ASN A 125 -13.91 5.53 0.53
CA ASN A 125 -14.41 4.42 1.33
C ASN A 125 -15.68 4.81 2.10
N LYS A 126 -16.40 3.82 2.60
CA LYS A 126 -17.63 3.89 3.39
C LYS A 126 -18.87 4.31 2.58
N VAL A 127 -18.92 3.89 1.31
CA VAL A 127 -20.08 4.15 0.44
C VAL A 127 -21.38 3.53 0.99
N ASP A 128 -21.27 2.52 1.84
CA ASP A 128 -22.39 1.92 2.57
C ASP A 128 -23.19 2.93 3.41
N LEU A 129 -22.54 4.03 3.85
CA LEU A 129 -23.19 5.05 4.66
C LEU A 129 -24.02 6.07 3.86
N ILE A 130 -23.89 6.08 2.53
CA ILE A 130 -24.60 7.02 1.65
C ILE A 130 -25.38 6.33 0.51
N LYS A 131 -25.38 5.00 0.45
CA LYS A 131 -25.92 4.22 -0.68
C LYS A 131 -27.42 4.41 -0.89
N ASP A 132 -28.18 4.79 0.14
CA ASP A 132 -29.63 4.94 0.08
C ASP A 132 -30.06 6.31 -0.50
N ASP A 133 -29.15 7.27 -0.60
CA ASP A 133 -29.38 8.59 -1.23
C ASP A 133 -28.75 8.61 -2.64
N GLN A 134 -29.55 8.24 -3.64
CA GLN A 134 -29.09 8.12 -5.03
C GLN A 134 -28.65 9.46 -5.63
N ASP A 135 -29.32 10.56 -5.28
CA ASP A 135 -28.97 11.89 -5.81
C ASP A 135 -27.62 12.34 -5.25
N TYR A 136 -27.42 12.16 -3.95
CA TYR A 136 -26.15 12.46 -3.30
C TYR A 136 -25.03 11.53 -3.82
N LEU A 137 -25.31 10.24 -4.00
CA LEU A 137 -24.35 9.30 -4.54
C LEU A 137 -23.90 9.70 -5.98
N ASN A 138 -24.83 10.10 -6.85
CA ASN A 138 -24.53 10.57 -8.19
C ASN A 138 -23.67 11.85 -8.18
N GLN A 139 -23.98 12.78 -7.29
CA GLN A 139 -23.16 13.97 -7.09
C GLN A 139 -21.73 13.60 -6.70
N ILE A 140 -21.56 12.73 -5.69
CA ILE A 140 -20.26 12.28 -5.19
C ILE A 140 -19.47 11.53 -6.27
N ILE A 141 -20.10 10.71 -7.11
CA ILE A 141 -19.44 10.04 -8.24
C ILE A 141 -18.80 11.08 -9.18
N ASN A 142 -19.54 12.12 -9.55
CA ASN A 142 -19.04 13.15 -10.43
C ASN A 142 -17.90 13.97 -9.79
N GLU A 143 -18.04 14.32 -8.51
CA GLU A 143 -16.99 15.02 -7.76
C GLU A 143 -15.73 14.16 -7.64
N THR A 144 -15.87 12.87 -7.34
CA THR A 144 -14.77 11.92 -7.22
C THR A 144 -14.02 11.77 -8.53
N LYS A 145 -14.76 11.66 -9.65
CA LYS A 145 -14.18 11.60 -10.99
C LYS A 145 -13.34 12.84 -11.28
N LYS A 146 -13.90 14.02 -11.04
CA LYS A 146 -13.19 15.29 -11.25
C LYS A 146 -11.93 15.38 -10.38
N ILE A 147 -12.02 15.02 -9.11
CA ILE A 147 -10.87 15.00 -8.21
C ILE A 147 -9.77 14.05 -8.71
N ALA A 148 -10.17 12.88 -9.21
CA ALA A 148 -9.23 11.90 -9.73
C ALA A 148 -8.50 12.42 -10.98
N GLU A 149 -9.22 13.04 -11.89
CA GLU A 149 -8.67 13.66 -13.10
C GLU A 149 -7.72 14.84 -12.76
N ASP A 150 -8.18 15.79 -11.94
CA ASP A 150 -7.41 16.97 -11.52
C ASP A 150 -6.12 16.60 -10.78
N ASN A 151 -6.11 15.48 -10.07
CA ASN A 151 -4.96 14.99 -9.30
C ASN A 151 -4.17 13.88 -10.00
N GLN A 152 -4.45 13.57 -11.26
CA GLN A 152 -3.70 12.57 -12.06
C GLN A 152 -3.66 11.18 -11.41
N PHE A 153 -4.78 10.72 -10.87
CA PHE A 153 -4.92 9.33 -10.44
C PHE A 153 -5.12 8.42 -11.64
N LEU A 154 -4.56 7.21 -11.61
CA LEU A 154 -4.79 6.18 -12.63
C LEU A 154 -6.24 5.70 -12.68
N GLY A 155 -6.89 5.70 -11.54
CA GLY A 155 -8.27 5.29 -11.39
C GLY A 155 -8.84 5.72 -10.03
N TYR A 156 -10.16 5.71 -9.94
CA TYR A 156 -10.88 6.00 -8.69
C TYR A 156 -11.96 4.96 -8.44
N TYR A 157 -12.23 4.71 -7.17
CA TYR A 157 -13.19 3.69 -6.74
C TYR A 157 -13.98 4.15 -5.52
N LEU A 158 -15.29 3.90 -5.56
CA LEU A 158 -16.14 3.98 -4.39
C LEU A 158 -16.18 2.60 -3.75
N THR A 159 -15.79 2.52 -2.47
CA THR A 159 -15.66 1.24 -1.77
C THR A 159 -16.47 1.20 -0.49
N SER A 160 -16.89 0.02 -0.11
CA SER A 160 -17.27 -0.28 1.27
C SER A 160 -16.43 -1.47 1.75
N VAL A 161 -15.46 -1.18 2.60
CA VAL A 161 -14.68 -2.23 3.25
C VAL A 161 -15.57 -3.06 4.17
N LYS A 162 -16.58 -2.45 4.80
CA LYS A 162 -17.53 -3.13 5.67
C LYS A 162 -18.34 -4.16 4.88
N GLU A 163 -18.93 -3.77 3.76
CA GLU A 163 -19.78 -4.63 2.92
C GLU A 163 -18.97 -5.40 1.85
N ASN A 164 -17.65 -5.25 1.82
CA ASN A 164 -16.76 -5.88 0.84
C ASN A 164 -17.07 -5.48 -0.61
N VAL A 165 -17.45 -4.22 -0.82
CA VAL A 165 -17.72 -3.67 -2.16
C VAL A 165 -16.47 -3.01 -2.72
N ASN A 166 -16.07 -3.39 -3.93
CA ASN A 166 -14.91 -2.83 -4.67
C ASN A 166 -13.60 -2.83 -3.85
N VAL A 167 -13.29 -3.89 -3.10
CA VAL A 167 -12.03 -3.98 -2.35
C VAL A 167 -10.91 -4.61 -3.19
N VAL A 168 -11.25 -5.59 -4.02
CA VAL A 168 -10.28 -6.35 -4.82
C VAL A 168 -9.86 -5.60 -6.09
N GLU A 169 -10.83 -5.04 -6.81
CA GLU A 169 -10.63 -4.42 -8.13
C GLU A 169 -9.60 -3.26 -8.13
N PRO A 170 -9.60 -2.34 -7.15
CA PRO A 170 -8.61 -1.25 -7.11
C PRO A 170 -7.18 -1.77 -7.02
N ILE A 171 -6.93 -2.75 -6.16
CA ILE A 171 -5.59 -3.31 -5.97
C ILE A 171 -5.16 -4.09 -7.21
N LYS A 172 -6.06 -4.91 -7.78
CA LYS A 172 -5.81 -5.65 -9.01
C LYS A 172 -5.40 -4.70 -10.14
N PHE A 173 -6.19 -3.65 -10.37
CA PHE A 173 -5.89 -2.63 -11.38
C PHE A 173 -4.52 -1.98 -11.16
N LEU A 174 -4.20 -1.60 -9.92
CA LEU A 174 -2.91 -1.00 -9.60
C LEU A 174 -1.75 -1.98 -9.85
N ILE A 175 -1.88 -3.25 -9.42
CA ILE A 175 -0.84 -4.28 -9.64
C ILE A 175 -0.60 -4.49 -11.12
N GLU A 176 -1.65 -4.60 -11.94
CA GLU A 176 -1.53 -4.79 -13.39
C GLU A 176 -0.76 -3.62 -14.03
N ASN A 177 -1.09 -2.38 -13.67
CA ASN A 177 -0.37 -1.19 -14.16
C ASN A 177 1.10 -1.16 -13.71
N ILE A 178 1.39 -1.54 -12.47
CA ILE A 178 2.78 -1.63 -11.96
C ILE A 178 3.56 -2.67 -12.76
N VAL A 179 2.98 -3.86 -12.95
CA VAL A 179 3.62 -4.95 -13.68
C VAL A 179 3.91 -4.55 -15.13
N ASP A 180 2.95 -3.91 -15.81
CA ASP A 180 3.13 -3.41 -17.17
C ASP A 180 4.27 -2.43 -17.30
N ARG A 181 4.36 -1.47 -16.38
CA ARG A 181 5.45 -0.50 -16.36
C ARG A 181 6.80 -1.14 -16.08
N LEU A 182 6.86 -2.11 -15.16
CA LEU A 182 8.08 -2.86 -14.87
C LEU A 182 8.53 -3.68 -16.07
N GLU A 183 7.61 -4.40 -16.72
CA GLU A 183 7.92 -5.20 -17.91
C GLU A 183 8.44 -4.34 -19.05
N LYS A 184 7.82 -3.18 -19.28
CA LYS A 184 8.29 -2.21 -20.27
C LYS A 184 9.69 -1.70 -19.94
N TYR A 185 9.92 -1.24 -18.71
CA TYR A 185 11.20 -0.72 -18.24
C TYR A 185 12.34 -1.72 -18.44
N TYR A 186 12.12 -3.00 -18.10
CA TYR A 186 13.14 -4.02 -18.25
C TYR A 186 13.31 -4.49 -19.70
N SER A 187 12.27 -4.48 -20.53
CA SER A 187 12.37 -4.84 -21.96
C SER A 187 13.16 -3.81 -22.77
N GLU A 188 13.20 -2.55 -22.34
CA GLU A 188 13.97 -1.47 -22.96
C GLU A 188 15.49 -1.52 -22.63
N GLY A 189 15.97 -2.60 -22.01
CA GLY A 189 17.40 -2.85 -21.77
C GLY A 189 17.94 -2.34 -20.44
N ASN A 190 17.08 -1.87 -19.55
CA ASN A 190 17.44 -1.48 -18.19
C ASN A 190 17.64 -2.75 -17.33
N ASN A 191 18.64 -3.56 -17.68
CA ASN A 191 18.91 -4.84 -17.06
C ASN A 191 19.42 -4.67 -15.64
N ASN A 192 18.54 -4.91 -14.66
CA ASN A 192 18.88 -5.48 -13.35
C ASN A 192 17.61 -5.89 -12.61
N PHE A 193 16.86 -6.87 -13.15
CA PHE A 193 15.94 -7.64 -12.31
C PHE A 193 16.82 -8.50 -11.42
N THR A 194 17.29 -7.97 -10.31
CA THR A 194 17.89 -8.80 -9.27
C THR A 194 16.77 -9.64 -8.68
N GLU A 195 16.76 -10.93 -9.03
CA GLU A 195 16.07 -11.92 -8.20
C GLU A 195 16.38 -11.55 -6.75
N SER A 196 15.35 -11.29 -5.96
CA SER A 196 15.50 -11.00 -4.53
C SER A 196 16.19 -12.22 -3.93
N LYS A 197 17.51 -12.14 -3.78
CA LYS A 197 18.26 -13.09 -2.96
C LYS A 197 17.64 -12.95 -1.58
N GLY A 198 16.90 -14.01 -1.22
CA GLY A 198 16.16 -14.07 0.03
C GLY A 198 16.98 -13.50 1.16
N SER A 199 16.38 -12.63 1.93
CA SER A 199 16.92 -12.07 3.16
C SER A 199 17.58 -13.22 3.91
N LYS A 200 18.90 -13.20 4.06
CA LYS A 200 19.60 -14.13 4.94
C LYS A 200 18.96 -13.97 6.30
N ALA A 201 18.22 -14.97 6.71
CA ALA A 201 17.75 -15.09 8.07
C ALA A 201 18.96 -14.87 8.99
N CYS A 202 18.90 -13.82 9.81
CA CYS A 202 19.90 -13.57 10.83
C CYS A 202 19.74 -14.69 11.87
N THR A 203 20.47 -15.77 11.68
CA THR A 203 20.55 -16.84 12.69
C THR A 203 21.38 -16.28 13.83
N LEU A 204 20.73 -15.96 14.93
CA LEU A 204 21.40 -15.67 16.19
C LEU A 204 22.11 -16.96 16.64
N GLU A 205 23.38 -17.08 16.32
CA GLU A 205 24.25 -18.09 16.94
C GLU A 205 24.35 -17.79 18.42
N LYS A 206 23.75 -18.66 19.22
CA LYS A 206 23.96 -18.70 20.68
C LYS A 206 25.40 -19.14 20.94
N ASN A 207 26.29 -18.17 21.12
CA ASN A 207 27.64 -18.44 21.64
C ASN A 207 27.56 -18.92 23.09
N ASN A 208 27.50 -20.23 23.23
CA ASN A 208 27.65 -20.91 24.52
C ASN A 208 29.16 -21.02 24.79
N LYS A 209 29.76 -19.98 25.40
CA LYS A 209 31.12 -20.06 25.97
C LYS A 209 31.05 -20.66 27.35
N ASN A 210 31.18 -21.98 27.43
CA ASN A 210 31.61 -22.68 28.64
C ASN A 210 33.04 -22.21 29.00
N LYS A 211 33.17 -21.39 30.00
CA LYS A 211 34.45 -21.18 30.70
C LYS A 211 34.66 -22.32 31.68
N LYS A 212 35.54 -23.24 31.35
CA LYS A 212 36.22 -24.10 32.33
C LYS A 212 37.11 -23.23 33.19
N LYS A 213 36.94 -23.34 34.49
CA LYS A 213 37.90 -22.89 35.50
C LYS A 213 38.95 -23.99 35.59
N ASP A 214 40.19 -23.65 35.34
CA ASP A 214 41.33 -24.39 35.88
C ASP A 214 42.11 -23.44 36.76
N GLY A 215 42.38 -23.93 37.98
CA GLY A 215 43.10 -23.22 38.98
C GLY A 215 44.62 -23.36 38.77
N GLY A 216 45.39 -22.48 39.40
CA GLY A 216 46.85 -22.52 39.49
C GLY A 216 47.31 -21.42 40.35
N CYS A 217 47.80 -21.82 41.54
CA CYS A 217 48.50 -20.97 42.50
C CYS A 217 49.75 -20.30 41.90
N CYS A 218 50.00 -19.09 42.28
CA CYS A 218 51.15 -18.58 43.09
C CYS A 218 50.93 -17.10 43.34
#